data_fdf0a0b9f3b44c73b2e95c348c2bf407
#
_entry.id   fdf0a0b9f3b44c73b2e95c348c2bf407
#
_cell.length_a   1.000
_cell.length_b   1.000
_cell.length_c   1.000
_cell.angle_alpha   90.00
_cell.angle_beta   90.00
_cell.angle_gamma   90.00
#
_symmetry.space_group_name_H-M   'P 1'
#
loop_
_entity.id
_entity.type
_entity.pdbx_description
1 polymer ?
#
loop_
_entity_poly.entity_id
_entity_poly.type
_entity_poly.pdbx_seq_one_letter_code
_entity_poly.pdbx_strand_id
1 'polypeptide(L)'
;MSRRSPTGSRRAFTLLELLVVLVLLGLSSAAVLPAFRLPAAPSAESPLVRARALAVRRGESLRLEILPDGRWQVASAADTTDAILLNGRIADDTTPGARRSFVMSPLGTCLPDGPSLPGTPAWEPVRCGVTRH
;
A
#
# COMPACT_ATOMS: atom_id res chain seq x y z
N MET A 1 37.74 -41.91 45.02
CA MET A 1 37.72 -40.95 43.84
C MET A 1 36.43 -40.18 43.87
N SER A 2 36.45 -38.96 44.39
CA SER A 2 35.27 -38.11 44.54
C SER A 2 35.25 -37.11 43.41
N ARG A 3 34.24 -37.20 42.50
CA ARG A 3 34.03 -36.24 41.40
C ARG A 3 33.27 -35.03 41.94
N ARG A 4 33.95 -33.89 42.01
CA ARG A 4 33.32 -32.61 42.27
C ARG A 4 32.63 -32.14 40.99
N SER A 5 31.31 -32.02 41.03
CA SER A 5 30.52 -31.36 39.97
C SER A 5 30.76 -29.86 40.03
N PRO A 6 31.05 -29.20 38.88
CA PRO A 6 31.14 -27.74 38.86
C PRO A 6 29.74 -27.17 38.97
N THR A 7 29.45 -26.46 40.05
CA THR A 7 28.24 -25.64 40.22
C THR A 7 28.32 -24.47 39.25
N GLY A 8 27.64 -24.60 38.13
CA GLY A 8 27.48 -23.52 37.17
C GLY A 8 26.73 -22.35 37.83
N SER A 9 27.41 -21.26 38.04
CA SER A 9 26.86 -20.00 38.51
C SER A 9 25.81 -19.52 37.48
N ARG A 10 24.52 -19.72 37.76
CA ARG A 10 23.43 -19.09 37.02
C ARG A 10 23.45 -17.61 37.37
N ARG A 11 24.00 -16.80 36.48
CA ARG A 11 23.89 -15.34 36.59
C ARG A 11 22.43 -14.99 36.42
N ALA A 12 21.75 -14.62 37.50
CA ALA A 12 20.44 -14.04 37.44
C ALA A 12 20.59 -12.59 36.90
N PHE A 13 19.81 -12.24 35.91
CA PHE A 13 19.76 -10.86 35.44
C PHE A 13 19.29 -9.92 36.53
N THR A 14 20.01 -8.83 36.71
CA THR A 14 19.61 -7.81 37.68
C THR A 14 18.44 -7.01 37.14
N LEU A 15 17.56 -6.53 38.02
CA LEU A 15 16.43 -5.67 37.67
C LEU A 15 16.88 -4.41 36.90
N LEU A 16 18.04 -3.88 37.26
CA LEU A 16 18.67 -2.73 36.60
C LEU A 16 19.07 -3.06 35.17
N GLU A 17 19.60 -4.24 34.89
CA GLU A 17 20.00 -4.69 33.57
C GLU A 17 18.78 -4.83 32.63
N LEU A 18 17.67 -5.36 33.15
CA LEU A 18 16.41 -5.46 32.42
C LEU A 18 15.85 -4.06 32.11
N LEU A 19 15.95 -3.14 33.07
CA LEU A 19 15.50 -1.76 32.89
C LEU A 19 16.30 -1.03 31.80
N VAL A 20 17.63 -1.19 31.80
CA VAL A 20 18.50 -0.60 30.77
C VAL A 20 18.16 -1.17 29.38
N VAL A 21 17.93 -2.47 29.26
CA VAL A 21 17.54 -3.09 27.99
C VAL A 21 16.21 -2.53 27.48
N LEU A 22 15.22 -2.39 28.36
CA LEU A 22 13.91 -1.82 27.99
C LEU A 22 14.02 -0.37 27.53
N VAL A 23 14.85 0.45 28.19
CA VAL A 23 15.11 1.84 27.80
C VAL A 23 15.79 1.90 26.43
N LEU A 24 16.79 1.06 26.17
CA LEU A 24 17.48 1.01 24.89
C LEU A 24 16.56 0.54 23.78
N LEU A 25 15.71 -0.46 24.02
CA LEU A 25 14.69 -0.90 23.07
C LEU A 25 13.66 0.20 22.78
N GLY A 26 13.22 0.93 23.79
CA GLY A 26 12.29 2.05 23.63
C GLY A 26 12.90 3.17 22.79
N LEU A 27 14.15 3.56 23.05
CA LEU A 27 14.86 4.58 22.27
C LEU A 27 15.10 4.12 20.82
N SER A 28 15.47 2.86 20.61
CA SER A 28 15.65 2.28 19.27
C SER A 28 14.34 2.29 18.48
N SER A 29 13.22 1.95 19.11
CA SER A 29 11.90 1.97 18.49
C SER A 29 11.48 3.39 18.08
N ALA A 30 11.78 4.39 18.90
CA ALA A 30 11.47 5.79 18.59
C ALA A 30 12.29 6.32 17.39
N ALA A 31 13.51 5.82 17.17
CA ALA A 31 14.34 6.19 16.04
C ALA A 31 13.88 5.54 14.72
N VAL A 32 13.26 4.37 14.79
CA VAL A 32 12.80 3.61 13.61
C VAL A 32 11.41 4.07 13.13
N LEU A 33 10.55 4.52 14.04
CA LEU A 33 9.20 5.01 13.71
C LEU A 33 9.16 6.07 12.58
N PRO A 34 10.03 7.09 12.51
CA PRO A 34 10.01 8.05 11.42
C PRO A 34 10.39 7.45 10.06
N ALA A 35 11.14 6.34 10.02
CA ALA A 35 11.49 5.66 8.76
C ALA A 35 10.27 4.96 8.11
N PHE A 36 9.25 4.63 8.88
CA PHE A 36 7.98 4.09 8.42
C PHE A 36 6.89 5.15 8.17
N ARG A 37 7.20 6.43 8.36
CA ARG A 37 6.33 7.47 7.83
C ARG A 37 6.38 7.35 6.33
N LEU A 38 5.36 6.70 5.78
CA LEU A 38 5.04 6.83 4.36
C LEU A 38 5.15 8.31 4.02
N PRO A 39 5.93 8.69 2.99
CA PRO A 39 6.01 10.07 2.57
C PRO A 39 4.58 10.58 2.47
N ALA A 40 4.31 11.72 3.12
CA ALA A 40 3.01 12.37 3.02
C ALA A 40 2.70 12.45 1.52
N ALA A 41 1.67 11.73 1.11
CA ALA A 41 1.34 11.63 -0.29
C ALA A 41 1.25 13.05 -0.84
N PRO A 42 1.90 13.35 -1.96
CA PRO A 42 1.74 14.64 -2.61
C PRO A 42 0.24 14.88 -2.76
N SER A 43 -0.20 16.09 -2.51
CA SER A 43 -1.62 16.51 -2.47
C SER A 43 -2.42 16.20 -3.74
N ALA A 44 -1.80 15.65 -4.77
CA ALA A 44 -2.37 15.02 -5.95
C ALA A 44 -2.17 13.50 -5.89
N GLU A 45 -2.73 12.83 -4.88
CA GLU A 45 -2.79 11.37 -4.91
C GLU A 45 -3.53 10.94 -6.17
N SER A 46 -2.81 10.26 -7.06
CA SER A 46 -3.39 9.65 -8.25
C SER A 46 -4.63 8.83 -7.85
N PRO A 47 -5.74 8.93 -8.59
CA PRO A 47 -6.93 8.10 -8.37
C PRO A 47 -6.63 6.61 -8.25
N LEU A 48 -5.60 6.14 -8.98
CA LEU A 48 -5.11 4.77 -8.94
C LEU A 48 -4.57 4.38 -7.55
N VAL A 49 -3.81 5.27 -6.90
CA VAL A 49 -3.25 5.02 -5.57
C VAL A 49 -4.37 4.91 -4.53
N ARG A 50 -5.36 5.82 -4.60
CA ARG A 50 -6.52 5.80 -3.69
C ARG A 50 -7.38 4.56 -3.88
N ALA A 51 -7.69 4.20 -5.12
CA ALA A 51 -8.48 3.01 -5.43
C ALA A 51 -7.78 1.73 -4.98
N ARG A 52 -6.46 1.64 -5.22
CA ARG A 52 -5.63 0.52 -4.76
C ARG A 52 -5.65 0.39 -3.23
N ALA A 53 -5.41 1.48 -2.51
CA ALA A 53 -5.41 1.48 -1.05
C ALA A 53 -6.77 1.04 -0.50
N LEU A 54 -7.87 1.47 -1.14
CA LEU A 54 -9.22 1.07 -0.75
C LEU A 54 -9.46 -0.42 -1.01
N ALA A 55 -9.04 -0.96 -2.17
CA ALA A 55 -9.17 -2.38 -2.52
C ALA A 55 -8.46 -3.29 -1.50
N VAL A 56 -7.22 -2.95 -1.16
CA VAL A 56 -6.44 -3.68 -0.15
C VAL A 56 -7.10 -3.61 1.23
N ARG A 57 -7.57 -2.42 1.65
CA ARG A 57 -8.23 -2.25 2.95
C ARG A 57 -9.56 -3.01 3.08
N ARG A 58 -10.32 -3.07 1.99
CA ARG A 58 -11.62 -3.77 1.96
C ARG A 58 -11.48 -5.26 1.69
N GLY A 59 -10.33 -5.69 1.16
CA GLY A 59 -10.10 -7.09 0.76
C GLY A 59 -10.99 -7.54 -0.40
N GLU A 60 -11.45 -6.58 -1.24
CA GLU A 60 -12.32 -6.85 -2.39
C GLU A 60 -11.80 -6.22 -3.67
N SER A 61 -12.20 -6.77 -4.81
CA SER A 61 -11.87 -6.19 -6.12
C SER A 61 -12.71 -4.96 -6.38
N LEU A 62 -12.04 -3.85 -6.76
CA LEU A 62 -12.69 -2.58 -7.05
C LEU A 62 -12.46 -2.19 -8.51
N ARG A 63 -13.43 -1.50 -9.10
CA ARG A 63 -13.33 -0.88 -10.42
C ARG A 63 -13.17 0.63 -10.27
N LEU A 64 -12.10 1.17 -10.85
CA LEU A 64 -11.88 2.60 -10.99
C LEU A 64 -12.25 3.02 -12.40
N GLU A 65 -13.13 3.98 -12.54
CA GLU A 65 -13.42 4.63 -13.80
C GLU A 65 -12.95 6.07 -13.78
N ILE A 66 -12.25 6.49 -14.84
CA ILE A 66 -11.83 7.87 -15.07
C ILE A 66 -12.57 8.37 -16.31
N LEU A 67 -13.37 9.40 -16.13
CA LEU A 67 -14.19 10.01 -17.16
C LEU A 67 -13.39 11.03 -17.97
N PRO A 68 -13.83 11.33 -19.21
CA PRO A 68 -13.13 12.31 -20.07
C PRO A 68 -13.06 13.72 -19.48
N ASP A 69 -13.97 14.07 -18.58
CA ASP A 69 -14.03 15.37 -17.90
C ASP A 69 -13.13 15.44 -16.64
N GLY A 70 -12.29 14.41 -16.41
CA GLY A 70 -11.38 14.32 -15.26
C GLY A 70 -12.06 13.89 -13.96
N ARG A 71 -13.37 13.64 -13.95
CA ARG A 71 -14.03 12.99 -12.81
C ARG A 71 -13.63 11.53 -12.77
N TRP A 72 -13.54 10.96 -11.57
CA TRP A 72 -13.28 9.55 -11.38
C TRP A 72 -14.15 9.00 -10.26
N GLN A 73 -14.46 7.73 -10.35
CA GLN A 73 -15.27 7.00 -9.38
C GLN A 73 -14.74 5.59 -9.17
N VAL A 74 -14.92 5.08 -7.97
CA VAL A 74 -14.57 3.71 -7.57
C VAL A 74 -15.82 3.01 -7.09
N ALA A 75 -16.08 1.82 -7.63
CA ALA A 75 -17.18 0.95 -7.24
C ALA A 75 -16.66 -0.46 -6.98
N SER A 76 -17.46 -1.30 -6.35
CA SER A 76 -17.15 -2.73 -6.24
C SER A 76 -17.17 -3.37 -7.64
N ALA A 77 -16.18 -4.23 -7.93
CA ALA A 77 -16.15 -4.94 -9.21
C ALA A 77 -17.15 -6.11 -9.24
N ALA A 78 -17.58 -6.59 -8.08
CA ALA A 78 -18.52 -7.70 -7.93
C ALA A 78 -19.98 -7.24 -7.81
N ASP A 79 -20.21 -5.98 -7.44
CA ASP A 79 -21.55 -5.45 -7.22
C ASP A 79 -22.07 -4.78 -8.49
N THR A 80 -23.24 -5.22 -8.96
CA THR A 80 -23.92 -4.66 -10.11
C THR A 80 -24.76 -3.42 -9.78
N THR A 81 -24.85 -3.05 -8.50
CA THR A 81 -25.64 -1.88 -8.06
C THR A 81 -24.91 -0.55 -8.25
N ASP A 82 -23.68 -0.56 -8.80
CA ASP A 82 -22.85 0.63 -9.06
C ASP A 82 -22.73 1.59 -7.86
N ALA A 83 -22.78 1.04 -6.64
CA ALA A 83 -22.60 1.83 -5.43
C ALA A 83 -21.22 2.48 -5.43
N ILE A 84 -21.18 3.80 -5.55
CA ILE A 84 -19.95 4.58 -5.57
C ILE A 84 -19.35 4.56 -4.15
N LEU A 85 -18.17 3.97 -4.02
CA LEU A 85 -17.43 3.88 -2.74
C LEU A 85 -16.53 5.09 -2.52
N LEU A 86 -16.01 5.65 -3.61
CA LEU A 86 -15.12 6.81 -3.60
C LEU A 86 -15.24 7.55 -4.93
N ASN A 87 -15.15 8.86 -4.89
CA ASN A 87 -15.13 9.69 -6.10
C ASN A 87 -14.21 10.90 -5.93
N GLY A 88 -13.95 11.58 -7.02
CA GLY A 88 -13.15 12.79 -7.01
C GLY A 88 -12.93 13.37 -8.39
N ARG A 89 -12.02 14.34 -8.48
CA ARG A 89 -11.63 14.99 -9.72
C ARG A 89 -10.10 15.07 -9.81
N ILE A 90 -9.55 14.87 -10.99
CA ILE A 90 -8.14 15.09 -11.29
C ILE A 90 -7.93 16.61 -11.39
N ALA A 91 -6.96 17.13 -10.63
CA ALA A 91 -6.70 18.56 -10.57
C ALA A 91 -5.91 19.09 -11.78
N ASP A 92 -5.24 18.20 -12.52
CA ASP A 92 -4.39 18.59 -13.64
C ASP A 92 -5.17 18.70 -14.94
N ASP A 93 -4.75 19.65 -15.79
CA ASP A 93 -5.25 19.89 -17.16
C ASP A 93 -5.05 18.70 -18.12
N THR A 94 -4.38 17.65 -17.69
CA THR A 94 -4.26 16.38 -18.40
C THR A 94 -5.52 15.54 -18.28
N THR A 95 -6.64 16.10 -18.72
CA THR A 95 -7.88 15.32 -18.87
C THR A 95 -7.63 14.19 -19.87
N PRO A 96 -7.83 12.92 -19.45
CA PRO A 96 -7.72 11.82 -20.39
C PRO A 96 -8.83 11.99 -21.43
N GLY A 97 -8.51 12.27 -22.67
CA GLY A 97 -9.49 12.48 -23.74
C GLY A 97 -10.42 11.28 -24.01
N ALA A 98 -10.26 10.19 -23.28
CA ALA A 98 -11.09 8.98 -23.38
C ALA A 98 -11.37 8.41 -21.98
N ARG A 99 -12.54 7.78 -21.83
CA ARG A 99 -12.89 7.01 -20.64
C ARG A 99 -11.87 5.88 -20.42
N ARG A 100 -11.36 5.75 -19.20
CA ARG A 100 -10.44 4.66 -18.81
C ARG A 100 -11.01 3.92 -17.63
N SER A 101 -10.92 2.59 -17.66
CA SER A 101 -11.34 1.72 -16.59
C SER A 101 -10.20 0.84 -16.14
N PHE A 102 -10.09 0.62 -14.83
CA PHE A 102 -9.07 -0.22 -14.21
C PHE A 102 -9.71 -1.08 -13.13
N VAL A 103 -9.28 -2.34 -13.05
CA VAL A 103 -9.67 -3.24 -11.98
C VAL A 103 -8.52 -3.35 -10.99
N MET A 104 -8.81 -3.08 -9.72
CA MET A 104 -7.88 -3.21 -8.59
C MET A 104 -8.18 -4.49 -7.85
N SER A 105 -7.18 -5.34 -7.64
CA SER A 105 -7.34 -6.55 -6.84
C SER A 105 -7.14 -6.26 -5.34
N PRO A 106 -7.65 -7.11 -4.44
CA PRO A 106 -7.38 -7.02 -3.01
C PRO A 106 -5.90 -7.19 -2.65
N LEU A 107 -5.09 -7.74 -3.56
CA LEU A 107 -3.63 -7.86 -3.40
C LEU A 107 -2.89 -6.59 -3.84
N GLY A 108 -3.60 -5.56 -4.32
CA GLY A 108 -3.02 -4.30 -4.74
C GLY A 108 -2.46 -4.29 -6.16
N THR A 109 -2.85 -5.22 -7.01
CA THR A 109 -2.54 -5.15 -8.44
C THR A 109 -3.61 -4.39 -9.19
N CYS A 110 -3.21 -3.70 -10.28
CA CYS A 110 -4.10 -2.92 -11.13
C CYS A 110 -4.03 -3.45 -12.56
N LEU A 111 -5.16 -3.71 -13.15
CA LEU A 111 -5.27 -4.12 -14.54
C LEU A 111 -6.16 -3.14 -15.29
N PRO A 112 -5.76 -2.67 -16.49
CA PRO A 112 -6.66 -1.90 -17.34
C PRO A 112 -7.82 -2.82 -17.79
N ASP A 113 -9.04 -2.29 -17.71
CA ASP A 113 -10.24 -2.99 -18.14
C ASP A 113 -10.53 -2.59 -19.60
N GLY A 114 -9.91 -3.33 -20.52
CA GLY A 114 -10.06 -3.07 -21.95
C GLY A 114 -8.97 -3.75 -22.79
N PRO A 115 -9.15 -3.84 -24.09
CA PRO A 115 -8.17 -4.45 -24.98
C PRO A 115 -6.89 -3.61 -25.01
N SER A 116 -5.75 -4.26 -24.83
CA SER A 116 -4.45 -3.64 -25.07
C SER A 116 -4.29 -3.35 -26.56
N LEU A 117 -4.14 -2.10 -26.95
CA LEU A 117 -3.86 -1.74 -28.32
C LEU A 117 -2.45 -2.16 -28.72
N PRO A 118 -2.23 -2.71 -29.93
CA PRO A 118 -0.89 -3.05 -30.39
C PRO A 118 -0.03 -1.76 -30.44
N GLY A 119 1.19 -1.85 -29.88
CA GLY A 119 2.11 -0.70 -29.81
C GLY A 119 2.00 0.14 -28.54
N THR A 120 1.07 -0.15 -27.63
CA THR A 120 1.06 0.50 -26.31
C THR A 120 2.18 -0.08 -25.42
N PRO A 121 2.86 0.78 -24.63
CA PRO A 121 3.88 0.30 -23.69
C PRO A 121 3.26 -0.68 -22.68
N ALA A 122 4.04 -1.69 -22.29
CA ALA A 122 3.57 -2.73 -21.40
C ALA A 122 3.10 -2.14 -20.06
N TRP A 123 1.91 -2.55 -19.64
CA TRP A 123 1.35 -2.17 -18.34
C TRP A 123 1.99 -3.02 -17.24
N GLU A 124 2.42 -2.37 -16.16
CA GLU A 124 2.95 -3.04 -14.99
C GLU A 124 1.90 -3.08 -13.86
N PRO A 125 1.27 -4.26 -13.62
CA PRO A 125 0.14 -4.36 -12.69
C PRO A 125 0.48 -3.99 -11.24
N VAL A 126 1.72 -4.26 -10.80
CA VAL A 126 2.16 -4.01 -9.43
C VAL A 126 2.38 -2.52 -9.17
N ARG A 127 2.84 -1.78 -10.17
CA ARG A 127 3.08 -0.33 -10.08
C ARG A 127 1.90 0.52 -10.53
N CYS A 128 0.88 -0.10 -11.10
CA CYS A 128 -0.26 0.61 -11.70
C CYS A 128 0.19 1.68 -12.72
N GLY A 129 1.10 1.32 -13.60
CA GLY A 129 1.70 2.24 -14.56
C GLY A 129 2.28 1.53 -15.79
N VAL A 130 2.78 2.33 -16.72
CA VAL A 130 3.48 1.83 -17.91
C VAL A 130 4.98 1.71 -17.64
N THR A 131 5.61 0.66 -18.14
CA THR A 131 7.07 0.54 -18.13
C THR A 131 7.68 1.63 -19.01
N ARG A 132 8.52 2.48 -18.43
CA ARG A 132 9.39 3.40 -19.19
C ARG A 132 10.69 2.65 -19.47
N HIS A 133 10.94 2.37 -20.71
CA HIS A 133 12.26 1.94 -21.20
C HIS A 133 13.15 3.15 -21.43
#